data_33ce973f70a1f203e766cc7c2360e3b2
#
_entry.id   33ce973f70a1f203e766cc7c2360e3b2
#
_cell.length_a   1.000
_cell.length_b   1.000
_cell.length_c   1.000
_cell.angle_alpha   90.00
_cell.angle_beta   90.00
_cell.angle_gamma   90.00
#
_symmetry.space_group_name_H-M   'P 1'
#
loop_
_entity.id
_entity.type
_entity.pdbx_description
1 polymer ?
#
loop_
_entity_poly.entity_id
_entity_poly.type
_entity_poly.pdbx_seq_one_letter_code
_entity_poly.pdbx_strand_id
1 'polypeptide(L)'
;HDGRYIRTSDLAQGKEVFNWRTWTGLAAEEIAEVEATLGLDIPQGCLLENITVSGIAGFSQLDPTSRLVFPSRGEGADLTQAVLAVWEENGPCATVGERLEKHHAKPGLKTDFIRAAQGKRGVMGLVLSAGEVRVGDTVLAYPPVK
;
A
#
# COMPACT_ATOMS: atom_id res chain seq x y z
N HIS A 1 16.58 -3.43 -6.63
CA HIS A 1 16.58 -1.99 -6.95
C HIS A 1 15.34 -1.65 -7.74
N ASP A 2 14.41 -0.97 -7.11
CA ASP A 2 13.29 -0.36 -7.80
C ASP A 2 13.71 1.04 -8.26
N GLY A 3 14.35 1.12 -9.42
CA GLY A 3 14.82 2.39 -10.00
C GLY A 3 13.73 3.38 -10.39
N ARG A 4 12.44 3.06 -10.15
CA ARG A 4 11.30 3.88 -10.56
C ARG A 4 11.11 5.14 -9.74
N TYR A 5 11.68 5.23 -8.53
CA TYR A 5 11.41 6.32 -7.60
C TYR A 5 12.63 7.19 -7.27
N ILE A 6 13.76 6.89 -7.86
CA ILE A 6 14.91 7.76 -7.74
C ILE A 6 14.91 8.71 -8.94
N ARG A 7 14.11 9.76 -8.88
CA ARG A 7 14.35 10.94 -9.71
C ARG A 7 15.59 11.63 -9.15
N THR A 8 16.71 11.18 -9.60
CA THR A 8 18.01 11.63 -9.14
C THR A 8 18.57 12.67 -10.08
N SER A 9 17.94 13.84 -10.18
CA SER A 9 18.66 15.00 -10.71
C SER A 9 19.89 15.34 -9.85
N ASP A 10 19.89 14.89 -8.57
CA ASP A 10 20.86 15.36 -7.58
C ASP A 10 21.69 14.25 -6.93
N LEU A 11 21.46 12.98 -7.28
CA LEU A 11 22.26 11.87 -6.76
C LEU A 11 23.18 11.33 -7.85
N ALA A 12 24.48 11.27 -7.57
CA ALA A 12 25.44 10.64 -8.47
C ALA A 12 25.03 9.19 -8.78
N GLN A 13 25.13 8.80 -10.03
CA GLN A 13 24.82 7.42 -10.47
C GLN A 13 25.65 6.41 -9.64
N GLY A 14 25.00 5.38 -9.12
CA GLY A 14 25.64 4.36 -8.28
C GLY A 14 25.65 4.67 -6.77
N LYS A 15 25.06 5.79 -6.32
CA LYS A 15 24.91 6.07 -4.89
C LYS A 15 23.84 5.16 -4.29
N GLU A 16 24.18 4.52 -3.19
CA GLU A 16 23.19 3.77 -2.41
C GLU A 16 22.20 4.74 -1.74
N VAL A 17 20.93 4.39 -1.83
CA VAL A 17 19.84 5.14 -1.19
C VAL A 17 18.97 4.19 -0.40
N PHE A 18 18.44 4.65 0.73
CA PHE A 18 17.52 3.89 1.53
C PHE A 18 16.13 3.89 0.87
N ASN A 19 15.55 2.71 0.69
CA ASN A 19 14.19 2.58 0.16
C ASN A 19 13.16 2.58 1.30
N TRP A 20 12.47 3.71 1.50
CA TRP A 20 11.40 3.88 2.48
C TRP A 20 10.08 3.20 2.08
N ARG A 21 9.99 2.69 0.87
CA ARG A 21 8.80 2.06 0.31
C ARG A 21 9.07 0.60 -0.01
N THR A 22 9.19 -0.23 1.01
CA THR A 22 9.41 -1.67 0.82
C THR A 22 8.12 -2.45 0.65
N TRP A 23 6.99 -1.86 1.05
CA TRP A 23 5.65 -2.42 0.85
C TRP A 23 4.60 -1.31 0.64
N THR A 24 3.46 -1.70 0.07
CA THR A 24 2.25 -0.89 -0.07
C THR A 24 1.04 -1.72 0.29
N GLY A 25 0.11 -1.13 1.02
CA GLY A 25 -1.14 -1.78 1.43
C GLY A 25 -2.36 -0.96 1.10
N LEU A 26 -3.46 -1.63 0.86
CA LEU A 26 -4.78 -1.06 0.60
C LEU A 26 -5.80 -1.59 1.60
N ALA A 27 -6.87 -0.84 1.84
CA ALA A 27 -8.07 -1.35 2.49
C ALA A 27 -9.15 -1.68 1.44
N ALA A 28 -9.73 -2.85 1.55
CA ALA A 28 -10.78 -3.30 0.63
C ALA A 28 -11.98 -2.34 0.62
N GLU A 29 -12.35 -1.83 1.79
CA GLU A 29 -13.47 -0.90 1.97
C GLU A 29 -13.22 0.44 1.26
N GLU A 30 -12.02 1.00 1.39
CA GLU A 30 -11.64 2.26 0.74
C GLU A 30 -11.59 2.10 -0.79
N ILE A 31 -11.13 0.95 -1.28
CA ILE A 31 -11.14 0.67 -2.73
C ILE A 31 -12.58 0.49 -3.24
N ALA A 32 -13.46 -0.17 -2.49
CA ALA A 32 -14.86 -0.28 -2.86
C ALA A 32 -15.55 1.10 -2.99
N GLU A 33 -15.19 2.07 -2.15
CA GLU A 33 -15.67 3.46 -2.29
C GLU A 33 -15.13 4.13 -3.56
N VAL A 34 -13.88 3.89 -3.93
CA VAL A 34 -13.30 4.40 -5.19
C VAL A 34 -14.00 3.76 -6.38
N GLU A 35 -14.24 2.46 -6.37
CA GLU A 35 -14.98 1.72 -7.40
C GLU A 35 -16.40 2.26 -7.57
N ALA A 36 -17.11 2.46 -6.46
CA ALA A 36 -18.45 3.05 -6.50
C ALA A 36 -18.46 4.46 -7.10
N THR A 37 -17.43 5.27 -6.79
CA THR A 37 -17.28 6.63 -7.34
C THR A 37 -16.99 6.62 -8.85
N LEU A 38 -16.22 5.66 -9.32
CA LEU A 38 -15.82 5.53 -10.73
C LEU A 38 -16.85 4.77 -11.57
N GLY A 39 -17.75 4.01 -10.92
CA GLY A 39 -18.72 3.12 -11.57
C GLY A 39 -18.05 1.97 -12.33
N LEU A 40 -16.96 1.43 -11.80
CA LEU A 40 -16.19 0.32 -12.38
C LEU A 40 -15.42 -0.44 -11.31
N ASP A 41 -15.10 -1.70 -11.58
CA ASP A 41 -14.28 -2.54 -10.72
C ASP A 41 -12.79 -2.24 -10.91
N ILE A 42 -12.01 -2.33 -9.83
CA ILE A 42 -10.56 -2.21 -9.86
C ILE A 42 -9.95 -3.60 -9.63
N PRO A 43 -9.38 -4.23 -10.65
CA PRO A 43 -8.81 -5.56 -10.49
C PRO A 43 -7.69 -5.59 -9.45
N GLN A 44 -7.67 -6.66 -8.65
CA GLN A 44 -6.60 -6.89 -7.68
C GLN A 44 -5.22 -6.81 -8.34
N GLY A 45 -4.25 -6.18 -7.69
CA GLY A 45 -2.92 -5.94 -8.21
C GLY A 45 -2.83 -4.76 -9.20
N CYS A 46 -3.97 -4.20 -9.63
CA CYS A 46 -3.98 -3.09 -10.58
C CYS A 46 -3.40 -1.81 -9.97
N LEU A 47 -3.55 -1.64 -8.66
CA LEU A 47 -3.01 -0.50 -7.92
C LEU A 47 -1.56 -0.71 -7.45
N LEU A 48 -0.92 -1.83 -7.84
CA LEU A 48 0.47 -2.16 -7.47
C LEU A 48 0.66 -2.34 -5.96
N GLU A 49 -0.35 -2.86 -5.29
CA GLU A 49 -0.31 -3.20 -3.88
C GLU A 49 0.43 -4.53 -3.62
N ASN A 50 1.04 -4.64 -2.44
CA ASN A 50 1.61 -5.89 -1.94
C ASN A 50 0.58 -6.65 -1.09
N ILE A 51 -0.24 -5.92 -0.32
CA ILE A 51 -1.28 -6.48 0.55
C ILE A 51 -2.58 -5.69 0.42
N THR A 52 -3.70 -6.39 0.58
CA THR A 52 -5.01 -5.78 0.80
C THR A 52 -5.55 -6.29 2.12
N VAL A 53 -5.97 -5.39 2.99
CA VAL A 53 -6.57 -5.68 4.30
C VAL A 53 -8.03 -5.29 4.31
N SER A 54 -8.77 -5.79 5.30
CA SER A 54 -10.15 -5.37 5.57
C SER A 54 -10.38 -5.18 7.07
N GLY A 55 -11.39 -4.41 7.43
CA GLY A 55 -11.78 -4.20 8.83
C GLY A 55 -10.94 -3.17 9.59
N ILE A 56 -10.06 -2.42 8.94
CA ILE A 56 -9.30 -1.32 9.55
C ILE A 56 -9.86 -0.01 9.02
N ALA A 57 -10.66 0.67 9.83
CA ALA A 57 -11.24 1.96 9.47
C ALA A 57 -10.16 3.04 9.29
N GLY A 58 -10.26 3.84 8.22
CA GLY A 58 -9.33 4.92 7.94
C GLY A 58 -7.90 4.42 7.67
N PHE A 59 -7.76 3.28 7.01
CA PHE A 59 -6.46 2.66 6.75
C PHE A 59 -5.48 3.58 6.04
N SER A 60 -5.93 4.34 5.04
CA SER A 60 -5.10 5.33 4.33
C SER A 60 -4.67 6.50 5.22
N GLN A 61 -5.30 6.69 6.37
CA GLN A 61 -5.03 7.77 7.32
C GLN A 61 -4.28 7.29 8.56
N LEU A 62 -3.74 6.08 8.54
CA LEU A 62 -2.92 5.59 9.65
C LEU A 62 -1.72 6.51 9.87
N ASP A 63 -1.52 6.89 11.11
CA ASP A 63 -0.39 7.74 11.51
C ASP A 63 0.96 7.12 11.10
N PRO A 64 1.94 7.92 10.67
CA PRO A 64 3.31 7.46 10.49
C PRO A 64 3.83 6.73 11.74
N THR A 65 4.59 5.67 11.55
CA THR A 65 5.08 4.74 12.57
C THR A 65 4.03 3.81 13.19
N SER A 66 2.76 3.87 12.78
CA SER A 66 1.80 2.79 13.08
C SER A 66 2.36 1.45 12.62
N ARG A 67 2.05 0.39 13.34
CA ARG A 67 2.53 -0.95 13.02
C ARG A 67 1.39 -1.88 12.67
N LEU A 68 1.57 -2.62 11.59
CA LEU A 68 0.71 -3.74 11.22
C LEU A 68 1.45 -5.01 11.62
N VAL A 69 0.87 -5.77 12.53
CA VAL A 69 1.44 -7.01 13.06
C VAL A 69 0.62 -8.19 12.57
N PHE A 70 1.27 -9.13 11.92
CA PHE A 70 0.68 -10.40 11.51
C PHE A 70 1.13 -11.47 12.52
N PRO A 71 0.23 -11.93 13.42
CA PRO A 71 0.56 -12.93 14.42
C PRO A 71 1.04 -14.22 13.74
N SER A 72 2.08 -14.83 14.31
CA SER A 72 2.57 -16.12 13.85
C SER A 72 1.54 -17.22 14.07
N ARG A 73 1.51 -18.23 13.20
CA ARG A 73 0.52 -19.32 13.21
C ARG A 73 0.99 -20.59 13.91
N GLY A 74 2.18 -20.66 14.44
CA GLY A 74 2.77 -21.89 14.98
C GLY A 74 2.96 -21.89 16.49
N GLU A 75 3.21 -23.08 17.04
CA GLU A 75 3.71 -23.28 18.40
C GLU A 75 5.21 -23.54 18.33
N GLY A 76 6.02 -22.85 19.16
CA GLY A 76 7.45 -23.10 19.25
C GLY A 76 8.34 -21.84 19.15
N ALA A 77 9.66 -22.04 19.19
CA ALA A 77 10.66 -20.97 19.28
C ALA A 77 10.89 -20.17 18.00
N ASP A 78 10.37 -20.60 16.85
CA ASP A 78 10.56 -19.95 15.53
C ASP A 78 9.39 -19.04 15.11
N LEU A 79 8.73 -18.42 16.08
CA LEU A 79 7.57 -17.56 15.84
C LEU A 79 7.99 -16.16 15.37
N THR A 80 8.48 -16.06 14.14
CA THR A 80 8.72 -14.76 13.52
C THR A 80 7.40 -14.13 13.08
N GLN A 81 7.01 -13.06 13.75
CA GLN A 81 5.88 -12.25 13.35
C GLN A 81 6.32 -11.30 12.24
N ALA A 82 5.58 -11.26 11.14
CA ALA A 82 5.77 -10.19 10.17
C ALA A 82 5.25 -8.89 10.77
N VAL A 83 6.09 -7.86 10.75
CA VAL A 83 5.75 -6.52 11.25
C VAL A 83 6.08 -5.49 10.19
N LEU A 84 5.07 -4.73 9.81
CA LEU A 84 5.19 -3.64 8.86
C LEU A 84 5.00 -2.30 9.58
N ALA A 85 5.85 -1.31 9.29
CA ALA A 85 5.64 0.06 9.75
C ALA A 85 5.06 0.91 8.63
N VAL A 86 4.06 1.70 8.96
CA VAL A 86 3.54 2.75 8.10
C VAL A 86 4.54 3.90 8.07
N TRP A 87 4.86 4.39 6.87
CA TRP A 87 5.69 5.58 6.69
C TRP A 87 4.83 6.78 6.32
N GLU A 88 4.00 6.63 5.30
CA GLU A 88 3.10 7.69 4.83
C GLU A 88 1.93 7.16 4.01
N GLU A 89 0.97 8.03 3.74
CA GLU A 89 -0.10 7.76 2.78
C GLU A 89 0.48 7.47 1.40
N ASN A 90 -0.08 6.48 0.72
CA ASN A 90 0.28 6.16 -0.66
C ASN A 90 -0.64 6.90 -1.63
N GLY A 91 -0.39 8.18 -1.89
CA GLY A 91 -1.24 9.01 -2.74
C GLY A 91 -1.48 8.44 -4.15
N PRO A 92 -2.63 8.74 -4.77
CA PRO A 92 -2.91 8.31 -6.13
C PRO A 92 -1.96 9.00 -7.12
N CYS A 93 -1.51 8.25 -8.13
CA CYS A 93 -0.54 8.75 -9.09
C CYS A 93 -0.95 8.47 -10.55
N ALA A 94 -0.37 9.22 -11.46
CA ALA A 94 -0.65 9.13 -12.89
C ALA A 94 -0.37 7.72 -13.45
N THR A 95 0.70 7.06 -13.01
CA THR A 95 1.08 5.72 -13.49
C THR A 95 -0.02 4.68 -13.26
N VAL A 96 -0.62 4.69 -12.07
CA VAL A 96 -1.72 3.79 -11.73
C VAL A 96 -2.99 4.18 -12.50
N GLY A 97 -3.28 5.48 -12.57
CA GLY A 97 -4.42 5.97 -13.36
C GLY A 97 -4.32 5.59 -14.84
N GLU A 98 -3.16 5.69 -15.45
CA GLU A 98 -2.92 5.25 -16.84
C GLU A 98 -3.09 3.74 -17.01
N ARG A 99 -2.69 2.96 -16.00
CA ARG A 99 -2.88 1.50 -16.01
C ARG A 99 -4.36 1.13 -15.99
N LEU A 100 -5.16 1.81 -15.15
CA LEU A 100 -6.62 1.63 -15.11
C LEU A 100 -7.29 2.10 -16.40
N GLU A 101 -6.90 3.26 -16.92
CA GLU A 101 -7.41 3.79 -18.19
C GLU A 101 -7.16 2.81 -19.34
N LYS A 102 -5.97 2.23 -19.40
CA LYS A 102 -5.64 1.21 -20.41
C LYS A 102 -6.43 -0.09 -20.20
N HIS A 103 -6.60 -0.52 -18.95
CA HIS A 103 -7.32 -1.76 -18.62
C HIS A 103 -8.79 -1.67 -19.03
N HIS A 104 -9.45 -0.56 -18.75
CA HIS A 104 -10.87 -0.34 -19.06
C HIS A 104 -11.13 0.26 -20.43
N ALA A 105 -10.08 0.59 -21.19
CA ALA A 105 -10.18 1.30 -22.47
C ALA A 105 -11.05 2.58 -22.36
N LYS A 106 -11.00 3.28 -21.22
CA LYS A 106 -11.85 4.44 -20.88
C LYS A 106 -11.00 5.71 -20.80
N PRO A 107 -10.94 6.54 -21.85
CA PRO A 107 -10.20 7.81 -21.83
C PRO A 107 -10.67 8.73 -20.71
N GLY A 108 -9.73 9.39 -20.03
CA GLY A 108 -10.01 10.30 -18.91
C GLY A 108 -10.04 9.61 -17.54
N LEU A 109 -10.11 8.28 -17.48
CA LEU A 109 -10.16 7.52 -16.23
C LEU A 109 -8.97 7.79 -15.32
N LYS A 110 -7.79 8.08 -15.88
CA LYS A 110 -6.61 8.49 -15.10
C LYS A 110 -6.91 9.67 -14.18
N THR A 111 -7.52 10.70 -14.71
CA THR A 111 -7.84 11.93 -13.95
C THR A 111 -8.93 11.65 -12.91
N ASP A 112 -9.96 10.89 -13.31
CA ASP A 112 -11.07 10.53 -12.43
C ASP A 112 -10.57 9.66 -11.26
N PHE A 113 -9.70 8.68 -11.54
CA PHE A 113 -9.07 7.86 -10.51
C PHE A 113 -8.26 8.69 -9.51
N ILE A 114 -7.39 9.60 -9.98
CA ILE A 114 -6.59 10.44 -9.09
C ILE A 114 -7.50 11.24 -8.14
N ARG A 115 -8.63 11.73 -8.64
CA ARG A 115 -9.59 12.48 -7.84
C ARG A 115 -10.35 11.58 -6.86
N ALA A 116 -10.85 10.43 -7.32
CA ALA A 116 -11.65 9.50 -6.52
C ALA A 116 -10.84 8.83 -5.41
N ALA A 117 -9.57 8.51 -5.68
CA ALA A 117 -8.69 7.78 -4.78
C ALA A 117 -7.89 8.68 -3.80
N GLN A 118 -8.15 10.00 -3.79
CA GLN A 118 -7.51 10.90 -2.84
C GLN A 118 -7.87 10.51 -1.41
N GLY A 119 -6.86 10.26 -0.57
CA GLY A 119 -7.04 9.81 0.82
C GLY A 119 -7.55 8.36 0.97
N LYS A 120 -7.57 7.56 -0.11
CA LYS A 120 -8.14 6.20 -0.15
C LYS A 120 -7.27 5.18 -0.88
N ARG A 121 -6.03 5.53 -1.15
CA ARG A 121 -5.11 4.64 -1.85
C ARG A 121 -4.15 3.91 -0.91
N GLY A 122 -4.52 3.80 0.36
CA GLY A 122 -3.78 3.05 1.35
C GLY A 122 -2.50 3.75 1.83
N VAL A 123 -1.60 2.95 2.34
CA VAL A 123 -0.35 3.39 2.95
C VAL A 123 0.86 2.66 2.35
N MET A 124 2.03 3.21 2.58
CA MET A 124 3.30 2.57 2.27
C MET A 124 4.26 2.64 3.45
N GLY A 125 5.29 1.81 3.44
CA GLY A 125 6.23 1.80 4.55
C GLY A 125 7.32 0.76 4.47
N LEU A 126 7.81 0.38 5.64
CA LEU A 126 8.97 -0.49 5.83
C LEU A 126 8.58 -1.82 6.45
N VAL A 127 9.29 -2.88 6.06
CA VAL A 127 9.25 -4.16 6.78
C VAL A 127 10.20 -4.04 7.97
N LEU A 128 9.65 -4.10 9.20
CA LEU A 128 10.44 -4.08 10.44
C LEU A 128 10.90 -5.48 10.85
N SER A 129 10.03 -6.47 10.68
CA SER A 129 10.33 -7.86 10.95
C SER A 129 9.86 -8.72 9.79
N ALA A 130 10.74 -9.57 9.29
CA ALA A 130 10.39 -10.54 8.28
C ALA A 130 9.50 -11.63 8.87
N GLY A 131 8.59 -12.14 8.06
CA GLY A 131 7.70 -13.25 8.43
C GLY A 131 6.80 -13.59 7.25
N GLU A 132 6.13 -14.71 7.35
CA GLU A 132 5.18 -15.15 6.33
C GLU A 132 3.82 -14.47 6.55
N VAL A 133 3.24 -13.98 5.45
CA VAL A 133 1.87 -13.42 5.42
C VAL A 133 1.09 -14.16 4.35
N ARG A 134 -0.09 -14.67 4.70
CA ARG A 134 -0.97 -15.41 3.81
C ARG A 134 -2.34 -14.77 3.74
N VAL A 135 -3.04 -15.03 2.64
CA VAL A 135 -4.45 -14.65 2.51
C VAL A 135 -5.27 -15.31 3.62
N GLY A 136 -6.09 -14.52 4.31
CA GLY A 136 -6.90 -14.93 5.46
C GLY A 136 -6.19 -14.78 6.80
N ASP A 137 -4.96 -14.24 6.85
CA ASP A 137 -4.32 -13.90 8.11
C ASP A 137 -4.99 -12.72 8.79
N THR A 138 -5.05 -12.78 10.12
CA THR A 138 -5.43 -11.62 10.92
C THR A 138 -4.29 -10.62 10.96
N VAL A 139 -4.61 -9.34 10.82
CA VAL A 139 -3.67 -8.24 11.02
C VAL A 139 -4.14 -7.37 12.19
N LEU A 140 -3.20 -7.00 13.05
CA LEU A 140 -3.42 -6.10 14.18
C LEU A 140 -2.75 -4.76 13.87
N ALA A 141 -3.52 -3.67 13.92
CA ALA A 141 -3.00 -2.32 13.73
C ALA A 141 -2.75 -1.66 15.10
N TYR A 142 -1.53 -1.22 15.34
CA TYR A 142 -1.13 -0.50 16.54
C TYR A 142 -0.74 0.93 16.18
N PRO A 143 -1.39 1.94 16.77
CA PRO A 143 -1.00 3.32 16.59
C PRO A 143 0.40 3.59 17.15
N PRO A 144 1.04 4.72 16.83
CA PRO A 144 2.29 5.14 17.45
C PRO A 144 2.13 5.23 18.97
N VAL A 145 3.18 4.82 19.69
CA VAL A 145 3.27 5.08 21.14
C VAL A 145 3.57 6.56 21.31
N LYS A 146 2.69 7.27 21.97
CA LYS A 146 2.88 8.70 22.34
C LYS A 146 3.70 8.80 23.60
#